data_515443eaf786a6c0f2ff0026db78b8a4
#
_entry.id   515443eaf786a6c0f2ff0026db78b8a4
#
_cell.length_a   1.000
_cell.length_b   1.000
_cell.length_c   1.000
_cell.angle_alpha   90.00
_cell.angle_beta   90.00
_cell.angle_gamma   90.00
#
_symmetry.space_group_name_H-M   'P 1'
#
loop_
_entity.id
_entity.type
_entity.pdbx_description
1 polymer ?
#
loop_
_entity_poly.entity_id
_entity_poly.type
_entity_poly.pdbx_seq_one_letter_code
_entity_poly.pdbx_strand_id
1 'polypeptide(L)'
;AGSMFLVFVVAMFAVGPFHAYLVDEYKRKHVLLYSALIMLAAVLGYAFVDGYTKFLLLAAVQGACFGLATTAGITVAIDITTSARRSAGNMVYAWAARLGMLVGVVLGIGMYRMYGFRMVTYLSVAAGLASIFFASRVYVAFRAPIGVSLCNMDRFLLPRAWVPAINMLLIAFVPGALLPLMFVGDYWSLAALAVLVFITVPFMKMFVKLSHHCQRGTANTTCHLSMEAGLLVGMAVACHLMDKAQIYHVASVAAMLAVFFFVLLTYPYYKKKQVR
;
A
#
# COMPACT_ATOMS: atom_id res chain seq x y z
N ALA A 1 17.94 -1.86 -9.73
CA ALA A 1 17.10 -1.74 -8.50
C ALA A 1 15.69 -1.23 -8.84
N GLY A 2 15.54 -0.15 -9.61
CA GLY A 2 14.23 0.44 -9.92
C GLY A 2 13.20 -0.52 -10.52
N SER A 3 13.62 -1.43 -11.37
CA SER A 3 12.72 -2.40 -12.02
C SER A 3 12.01 -3.35 -11.04
N MET A 4 12.62 -3.62 -9.86
CA MET A 4 11.97 -4.45 -8.83
C MET A 4 10.70 -3.79 -8.30
N PHE A 5 10.73 -2.48 -8.08
CA PHE A 5 9.57 -1.72 -7.61
C PHE A 5 8.47 -1.69 -8.68
N LEU A 6 8.83 -1.56 -9.96
CA LEU A 6 7.85 -1.60 -11.06
C LEU A 6 7.21 -2.98 -11.19
N VAL A 7 8.01 -4.06 -11.12
CA VAL A 7 7.48 -5.43 -11.16
C VAL A 7 6.55 -5.71 -9.99
N PHE A 8 6.90 -5.23 -8.79
CA PHE A 8 6.02 -5.32 -7.62
C PHE A 8 4.67 -4.64 -7.89
N VAL A 9 4.68 -3.39 -8.38
CA VAL A 9 3.44 -2.64 -8.68
C VAL A 9 2.62 -3.34 -9.76
N VAL A 10 3.25 -3.77 -10.85
CA VAL A 10 2.55 -4.50 -11.93
C VAL A 10 1.90 -5.77 -11.40
N ALA A 11 2.62 -6.57 -10.62
CA ALA A 11 2.08 -7.80 -10.04
C ALA A 11 0.94 -7.53 -9.05
N MET A 12 1.06 -6.48 -8.22
CA MET A 12 0.02 -6.05 -7.29
C MET A 12 -1.30 -5.72 -8.01
N PHE A 13 -1.23 -5.03 -9.15
CA PHE A 13 -2.42 -4.68 -9.93
C PHE A 13 -2.91 -5.83 -10.81
N ALA A 14 -2.04 -6.68 -11.35
CA ALA A 14 -2.41 -7.81 -12.19
C ALA A 14 -3.27 -8.84 -11.45
N VAL A 15 -3.03 -9.05 -10.15
CA VAL A 15 -3.82 -9.96 -9.31
C VAL A 15 -5.10 -9.29 -8.78
N GLY A 16 -5.19 -7.97 -8.88
CA GLY A 16 -6.31 -7.17 -8.36
C GLY A 16 -7.70 -7.67 -8.72
N PRO A 17 -8.00 -7.99 -10.00
CA PRO A 17 -9.32 -8.49 -10.40
C PRO A 17 -9.76 -9.78 -9.70
N PHE A 18 -8.82 -10.56 -9.15
CA PHE A 18 -9.10 -11.81 -8.43
C PHE A 18 -9.33 -11.59 -6.92
N HIS A 19 -9.07 -10.40 -6.39
CA HIS A 19 -9.19 -10.12 -4.96
C HIS A 19 -10.61 -10.35 -4.44
N ALA A 20 -11.64 -9.92 -5.19
CA ALA A 20 -13.03 -10.09 -4.79
C ALA A 20 -13.38 -11.56 -4.64
N TYR A 21 -13.02 -12.39 -5.64
CA TYR A 21 -13.25 -13.82 -5.61
C TYR A 21 -12.53 -14.46 -4.42
N LEU A 22 -11.23 -14.22 -4.25
CA LEU A 22 -10.45 -14.84 -3.18
C LEU A 22 -10.94 -14.43 -1.77
N VAL A 23 -11.35 -13.17 -1.57
CA VAL A 23 -11.76 -12.67 -0.26
C VAL A 23 -13.22 -13.01 0.08
N ASP A 24 -14.10 -13.14 -0.90
CA ASP A 24 -15.53 -13.39 -0.67
C ASP A 24 -15.92 -14.87 -0.81
N GLU A 25 -15.14 -15.68 -1.55
CA GLU A 25 -15.37 -17.13 -1.68
C GLU A 25 -14.68 -17.91 -0.54
N TYR A 26 -13.50 -17.48 -0.12
CA TYR A 26 -12.77 -18.14 0.95
C TYR A 26 -12.92 -17.41 2.29
N LYS A 27 -12.51 -18.06 3.38
CA LYS A 27 -12.48 -17.44 4.71
C LYS A 27 -11.47 -16.27 4.71
N ARG A 28 -11.94 -15.06 4.81
CA ARG A 28 -11.17 -13.79 4.73
C ARG A 28 -9.92 -13.78 5.58
N LYS A 29 -10.02 -14.31 6.80
CA LYS A 29 -8.88 -14.46 7.72
C LYS A 29 -7.80 -15.38 7.15
N HIS A 30 -8.18 -16.52 6.53
CA HIS A 30 -7.22 -17.43 5.94
C HIS A 30 -6.54 -16.82 4.71
N VAL A 31 -7.29 -16.09 3.88
CA VAL A 31 -6.72 -15.35 2.75
C VAL A 31 -5.67 -14.36 3.22
N LEU A 32 -5.98 -13.59 4.28
CA LEU A 32 -5.02 -12.66 4.90
C LEU A 32 -3.77 -13.38 5.40
N LEU A 33 -3.94 -14.46 6.16
CA LEU A 33 -2.81 -15.17 6.77
C LEU A 33 -1.92 -15.85 5.72
N TYR A 34 -2.51 -16.52 4.73
CA TYR A 34 -1.74 -17.20 3.67
C TYR A 34 -1.04 -16.20 2.75
N SER A 35 -1.70 -15.12 2.33
CA SER A 35 -1.05 -14.09 1.52
C SER A 35 0.10 -13.41 2.27
N ALA A 36 -0.06 -13.13 3.56
CA ALA A 36 1.00 -12.60 4.41
C ALA A 36 2.16 -13.60 4.56
N LEU A 37 1.87 -14.89 4.74
CA LEU A 37 2.90 -15.93 4.88
C LEU A 37 3.72 -16.09 3.59
N ILE A 38 3.07 -16.14 2.42
CA ILE A 38 3.75 -16.22 1.12
C ILE A 38 4.58 -14.95 0.88
N MET A 39 4.05 -13.78 1.22
CA MET A 39 4.79 -12.52 1.15
C MET A 39 6.05 -12.56 2.03
N LEU A 40 5.97 -13.07 3.26
CA LEU A 40 7.12 -13.21 4.14
C LEU A 40 8.13 -14.23 3.62
N ALA A 41 7.68 -15.33 3.02
CA ALA A 41 8.57 -16.29 2.37
C ALA A 41 9.35 -15.64 1.21
N ALA A 42 8.69 -14.78 0.41
CA ALA A 42 9.35 -13.99 -0.62
C ALA A 42 10.38 -13.01 -0.02
N VAL A 43 10.03 -12.31 1.07
CA VAL A 43 10.97 -11.42 1.79
C VAL A 43 12.16 -12.19 2.31
N LEU A 44 11.96 -13.36 2.94
CA LEU A 44 13.04 -14.21 3.40
C LEU A 44 13.93 -14.69 2.24
N GLY A 45 13.31 -14.98 1.10
CA GLY A 45 14.01 -15.40 -0.13
C GLY A 45 15.07 -14.41 -0.58
N TYR A 46 14.88 -13.10 -0.36
CA TYR A 46 15.90 -12.09 -0.70
C TYR A 46 17.23 -12.27 0.03
N ALA A 47 17.25 -12.92 1.20
CA ALA A 47 18.48 -13.19 1.94
C ALA A 47 19.34 -14.31 1.34
N PHE A 48 18.74 -15.19 0.53
CA PHE A 48 19.36 -16.43 0.03
C PHE A 48 19.53 -16.48 -1.48
N VAL A 49 18.90 -15.56 -2.20
CA VAL A 49 18.84 -15.61 -3.66
C VAL A 49 19.86 -14.66 -4.26
N ASP A 50 20.67 -15.18 -5.19
CA ASP A 50 21.57 -14.40 -6.02
C ASP A 50 21.04 -14.32 -7.45
N GLY A 51 21.21 -13.17 -8.08
CA GLY A 51 20.86 -12.93 -9.47
C GLY A 51 19.58 -12.12 -9.67
N TYR A 52 19.66 -11.21 -10.64
CA TYR A 52 18.65 -10.20 -10.92
C TYR A 52 17.25 -10.77 -11.23
N THR A 53 17.18 -11.82 -12.06
CA THR A 53 15.89 -12.43 -12.44
C THR A 53 15.17 -13.03 -11.24
N LYS A 54 15.90 -13.68 -10.33
CA LYS A 54 15.31 -14.27 -9.12
C LYS A 54 14.77 -13.19 -8.18
N PHE A 55 15.47 -12.05 -8.06
CA PHE A 55 14.98 -10.89 -7.32
C PHE A 55 13.68 -10.34 -7.92
N LEU A 56 13.58 -10.27 -9.26
CA LEU A 56 12.34 -9.83 -9.92
C LEU A 56 11.17 -10.78 -9.65
N LEU A 57 11.41 -12.10 -9.67
CA LEU A 57 10.38 -13.09 -9.35
C LEU A 57 9.88 -12.95 -7.92
N LEU A 58 10.78 -12.77 -6.95
CA LEU A 58 10.40 -12.52 -5.55
C LEU A 58 9.60 -11.22 -5.42
N ALA A 59 10.00 -10.15 -6.13
CA ALA A 59 9.26 -8.88 -6.15
C ALA A 59 7.85 -9.04 -6.73
N ALA A 60 7.68 -9.85 -7.78
CA ALA A 60 6.38 -10.16 -8.35
C ALA A 60 5.47 -10.90 -7.35
N VAL A 61 5.99 -11.95 -6.72
CA VAL A 61 5.25 -12.72 -5.69
C VAL A 61 4.89 -11.82 -4.51
N GLN A 62 5.84 -11.00 -4.04
CA GLN A 62 5.61 -10.08 -2.94
C GLN A 62 4.54 -9.04 -3.28
N GLY A 63 4.58 -8.46 -4.48
CA GLY A 63 3.59 -7.47 -4.94
C GLY A 63 2.18 -8.06 -5.06
N ALA A 64 2.05 -9.24 -5.66
CA ALA A 64 0.78 -9.94 -5.77
C ALA A 64 0.16 -10.24 -4.39
N CYS A 65 0.97 -10.78 -3.48
CA CYS A 65 0.53 -11.12 -2.12
C CYS A 65 0.25 -9.87 -1.29
N PHE A 66 1.02 -8.78 -1.46
CA PHE A 66 0.78 -7.52 -0.77
C PHE A 66 -0.58 -6.91 -1.12
N GLY A 67 -0.93 -6.86 -2.40
CA GLY A 67 -2.24 -6.36 -2.84
C GLY A 67 -3.40 -7.17 -2.24
N LEU A 68 -3.28 -8.50 -2.27
CA LEU A 68 -4.28 -9.40 -1.70
C LEU A 68 -4.36 -9.27 -0.18
N ALA A 69 -3.23 -9.24 0.53
CA ALA A 69 -3.17 -9.07 1.98
C ALA A 69 -3.79 -7.74 2.42
N THR A 70 -3.52 -6.65 1.67
CA THR A 70 -4.12 -5.32 1.92
C THR A 70 -5.63 -5.37 1.80
N THR A 71 -6.15 -5.96 0.72
CA THR A 71 -7.61 -6.10 0.50
C THR A 71 -8.26 -6.96 1.57
N ALA A 72 -7.67 -8.11 1.88
CA ALA A 72 -8.17 -9.02 2.92
C ALA A 72 -8.12 -8.36 4.31
N GLY A 73 -7.04 -7.67 4.65
CA GLY A 73 -6.85 -6.97 5.92
C GLY A 73 -7.89 -5.88 6.14
N ILE A 74 -8.14 -5.03 5.14
CA ILE A 74 -9.19 -4.01 5.18
C ILE A 74 -10.57 -4.65 5.37
N THR A 75 -10.82 -5.76 4.67
CA THR A 75 -12.10 -6.47 4.76
C THR A 75 -12.30 -7.08 6.16
N VAL A 76 -11.26 -7.70 6.72
CA VAL A 76 -11.27 -8.23 8.09
C VAL A 76 -11.48 -7.09 9.09
N ALA A 77 -10.80 -5.95 8.95
CA ALA A 77 -10.98 -4.79 9.83
C ALA A 77 -12.43 -4.25 9.81
N ILE A 78 -13.09 -4.30 8.66
CA ILE A 78 -14.50 -3.96 8.52
C ILE A 78 -15.40 -4.98 9.24
N ASP A 79 -15.09 -6.26 9.11
CA ASP A 79 -15.91 -7.34 9.65
C ASP A 79 -15.91 -7.43 11.17
N ILE A 80 -14.80 -7.07 11.81
CA ILE A 80 -14.68 -7.06 13.28
C ILE A 80 -15.26 -5.80 13.92
N THR A 81 -15.68 -4.80 13.11
CA THR A 81 -16.24 -3.54 13.60
C THR A 81 -17.76 -3.51 13.48
N THR A 82 -18.44 -2.99 14.49
CA THR A 82 -19.89 -2.75 14.44
C THR A 82 -20.25 -1.64 13.46
N SER A 83 -21.46 -1.65 12.90
CA SER A 83 -21.93 -0.66 11.93
C SER A 83 -21.75 0.79 12.41
N ALA A 84 -21.98 1.05 13.70
CA ALA A 84 -21.83 2.37 14.31
C ALA A 84 -20.37 2.84 14.40
N ARG A 85 -19.40 1.91 14.56
CA ARG A 85 -17.98 2.21 14.74
C ARG A 85 -17.11 1.89 13.53
N ARG A 86 -17.71 1.46 12.42
CA ARG A 86 -17.02 0.99 11.22
C ARG A 86 -16.05 2.02 10.63
N SER A 87 -16.46 3.29 10.59
CA SER A 87 -15.59 4.38 10.09
C SER A 87 -14.40 4.63 11.03
N ALA A 88 -14.60 4.57 12.34
CA ALA A 88 -13.53 4.72 13.31
C ALA A 88 -12.56 3.55 13.27
N GLY A 89 -13.04 2.30 13.20
CA GLY A 89 -12.21 1.10 13.07
C GLY A 89 -11.33 1.12 11.83
N ASN A 90 -11.89 1.47 10.68
CA ASN A 90 -11.11 1.62 9.45
C ASN A 90 -10.05 2.72 9.53
N MET A 91 -10.36 3.81 10.23
CA MET A 91 -9.39 4.89 10.43
C MET A 91 -8.24 4.45 11.33
N VAL A 92 -8.53 3.72 12.42
CA VAL A 92 -7.49 3.15 13.31
C VAL A 92 -6.61 2.17 12.55
N TYR A 93 -7.20 1.27 11.76
CA TYR A 93 -6.46 0.33 10.92
C TYR A 93 -5.51 1.06 9.95
N ALA A 94 -6.03 2.09 9.27
CA ALA A 94 -5.25 2.89 8.36
C ALA A 94 -4.10 3.64 9.05
N TRP A 95 -4.34 4.24 10.21
CA TRP A 95 -3.29 4.89 10.99
C TRP A 95 -2.22 3.90 11.44
N ALA A 96 -2.61 2.73 11.94
CA ALA A 96 -1.67 1.69 12.35
C ALA A 96 -0.77 1.25 11.19
N ALA A 97 -1.34 1.04 10.00
CA ALA A 97 -0.58 0.68 8.81
C ALA A 97 0.45 1.77 8.41
N ARG A 98 0.06 3.03 8.46
CA ARG A 98 0.92 4.16 8.08
C ARG A 98 2.01 4.45 9.09
N LEU A 99 1.68 4.40 10.36
CA LEU A 99 2.69 4.53 11.42
C LEU A 99 3.67 3.36 11.37
N GLY A 100 3.17 2.14 11.12
CA GLY A 100 4.01 0.97 10.89
C GLY A 100 4.96 1.15 9.71
N MET A 101 4.50 1.74 8.59
CA MET A 101 5.34 2.08 7.44
C MET A 101 6.44 3.09 7.83
N LEU A 102 6.10 4.18 8.51
CA LEU A 102 7.06 5.22 8.94
C LEU A 102 8.13 4.63 9.88
N VAL A 103 7.69 3.89 10.91
CA VAL A 103 8.59 3.22 11.86
C VAL A 103 9.43 2.17 11.14
N GLY A 104 8.84 1.39 10.23
CA GLY A 104 9.54 0.37 9.45
C GLY A 104 10.65 0.94 8.58
N VAL A 105 10.43 2.09 7.94
CA VAL A 105 11.45 2.78 7.14
C VAL A 105 12.62 3.25 8.02
N VAL A 106 12.32 3.89 9.16
CA VAL A 106 13.35 4.38 10.08
C VAL A 106 14.20 3.23 10.64
N LEU A 107 13.53 2.18 11.16
CA LEU A 107 14.21 1.01 11.70
C LEU A 107 14.97 0.24 10.61
N GLY A 108 14.36 0.08 9.42
CA GLY A 108 14.96 -0.63 8.30
C GLY A 108 16.27 0.01 7.84
N ILE A 109 16.29 1.34 7.68
CA ILE A 109 17.51 2.06 7.28
C ILE A 109 18.55 2.05 8.37
N GLY A 110 18.15 2.24 9.64
CA GLY A 110 19.07 2.15 10.78
C GLY A 110 19.74 0.78 10.85
N MET A 111 18.95 -0.29 10.78
CA MET A 111 19.46 -1.67 10.80
C MET A 111 20.31 -2.00 9.57
N TYR A 112 19.93 -1.50 8.39
CA TYR A 112 20.74 -1.68 7.19
C TYR A 112 22.14 -1.08 7.32
N ARG A 113 22.24 0.12 7.88
CA ARG A 113 23.53 0.80 8.09
C ARG A 113 24.42 0.11 9.12
N MET A 114 23.83 -0.46 10.17
CA MET A 114 24.56 -1.10 11.26
C MET A 114 24.94 -2.55 10.95
N TYR A 115 24.03 -3.30 10.32
CA TYR A 115 24.14 -4.76 10.22
C TYR A 115 23.96 -5.30 8.80
N GLY A 116 23.68 -4.44 7.82
CA GLY A 116 23.54 -4.81 6.41
C GLY A 116 22.18 -5.42 6.05
N PHE A 117 22.04 -5.80 4.77
CA PHE A 117 20.79 -6.21 4.16
C PHE A 117 20.16 -7.47 4.79
N ARG A 118 20.96 -8.50 5.08
CA ARG A 118 20.45 -9.77 5.64
C ARG A 118 19.75 -9.58 6.98
N MET A 119 20.30 -8.73 7.85
CA MET A 119 19.69 -8.46 9.16
C MET A 119 18.37 -7.72 9.03
N VAL A 120 18.24 -6.75 8.09
CA VAL A 120 16.96 -6.10 7.80
C VAL A 120 15.93 -7.13 7.34
N THR A 121 16.31 -8.07 6.49
CA THR A 121 15.43 -9.14 6.02
C THR A 121 14.94 -10.00 7.18
N TYR A 122 15.84 -10.45 8.06
CA TYR A 122 15.48 -11.27 9.22
C TYR A 122 14.59 -10.51 10.21
N LEU A 123 14.86 -9.23 10.48
CA LEU A 123 14.01 -8.40 11.31
C LEU A 123 12.61 -8.22 10.70
N SER A 124 12.54 -8.00 9.40
CA SER A 124 11.26 -7.88 8.67
C SER A 124 10.44 -9.18 8.75
N VAL A 125 11.09 -10.33 8.62
CA VAL A 125 10.45 -11.64 8.75
C VAL A 125 9.97 -11.87 10.18
N ALA A 126 10.78 -11.56 11.19
CA ALA A 126 10.41 -11.71 12.61
C ALA A 126 9.20 -10.82 12.96
N ALA A 127 9.20 -9.55 12.53
CA ALA A 127 8.08 -8.63 12.72
C ALA A 127 6.81 -9.12 11.99
N GLY A 128 6.97 -9.65 10.78
CA GLY A 128 5.87 -10.21 10.00
C GLY A 128 5.28 -11.48 10.62
N LEU A 129 6.11 -12.38 11.15
CA LEU A 129 5.63 -13.56 11.89
C LEU A 129 4.87 -13.16 13.15
N ALA A 130 5.36 -12.16 13.90
CA ALA A 130 4.63 -11.60 15.04
C ALA A 130 3.27 -11.02 14.59
N SER A 131 3.22 -10.30 13.48
CA SER A 131 1.97 -9.77 12.91
C SER A 131 1.00 -10.90 12.54
N ILE A 132 1.46 -11.96 11.88
CA ILE A 132 0.65 -13.15 11.55
C ILE A 132 0.14 -13.83 12.82
N PHE A 133 0.98 -13.95 13.85
CA PHE A 133 0.56 -14.51 15.13
C PHE A 133 -0.58 -13.71 15.75
N PHE A 134 -0.48 -12.40 15.84
CA PHE A 134 -1.57 -11.56 16.37
C PHE A 134 -2.81 -11.60 15.47
N ALA A 135 -2.66 -11.53 14.15
CA ALA A 135 -3.78 -11.65 13.22
C ALA A 135 -4.50 -13.01 13.34
N SER A 136 -3.76 -14.09 13.63
CA SER A 136 -4.33 -15.42 13.86
C SER A 136 -5.21 -15.50 15.11
N ARG A 137 -5.04 -14.62 16.08
CA ARG A 137 -5.86 -14.54 17.32
C ARG A 137 -7.14 -13.72 17.15
N VAL A 138 -7.25 -12.95 16.06
CA VAL A 138 -8.46 -12.15 15.80
C VAL A 138 -9.62 -13.10 15.43
N TYR A 139 -10.73 -12.97 16.15
CA TYR A 139 -11.96 -13.67 15.80
C TYR A 139 -12.68 -12.95 14.66
N VAL A 140 -12.94 -13.64 13.58
CA VAL A 140 -13.74 -13.15 12.44
C VAL A 140 -14.93 -14.09 12.28
N ALA A 141 -16.14 -13.54 12.39
CA ALA A 141 -17.36 -14.31 12.21
C ALA A 141 -17.40 -14.93 10.80
N PHE A 142 -17.84 -16.17 10.73
CA PHE A 142 -18.03 -16.86 9.45
C PHE A 142 -19.09 -16.12 8.61
N ARG A 143 -18.78 -15.90 7.34
CA ARG A 143 -19.75 -15.45 6.34
C ARG A 143 -19.82 -16.49 5.22
N ALA A 144 -21.03 -16.79 4.78
CA ALA A 144 -21.22 -17.68 3.65
C ALA A 144 -20.62 -17.04 2.37
N PRO A 145 -20.07 -17.88 1.46
CA PRO A 145 -19.66 -17.42 0.14
C PRO A 145 -20.81 -16.74 -0.61
N ILE A 146 -20.50 -15.68 -1.37
CA ILE A 146 -21.51 -14.87 -2.05
C ILE A 146 -21.65 -15.28 -3.52
N GLY A 147 -20.79 -16.15 -4.03
CA GLY A 147 -20.80 -16.58 -5.44
C GLY A 147 -20.35 -15.48 -6.39
N VAL A 148 -19.20 -14.86 -6.11
CA VAL A 148 -18.63 -13.77 -6.92
C VAL A 148 -17.93 -14.35 -8.15
N SER A 149 -18.03 -13.67 -9.30
CA SER A 149 -17.26 -14.04 -10.50
C SER A 149 -15.76 -14.01 -10.24
N LEU A 150 -15.02 -14.92 -10.91
CA LEU A 150 -13.57 -15.06 -10.74
C LEU A 150 -12.81 -13.74 -11.00
N CYS A 151 -13.25 -12.97 -11.99
CA CYS A 151 -12.65 -11.68 -12.34
C CYS A 151 -13.67 -10.57 -12.06
N ASN A 152 -13.38 -9.75 -11.05
CA ASN A 152 -14.26 -8.65 -10.63
C ASN A 152 -13.41 -7.51 -10.05
N MET A 153 -13.80 -6.26 -10.35
CA MET A 153 -13.12 -5.07 -9.80
C MET A 153 -13.61 -4.69 -8.39
N ASP A 154 -14.67 -5.33 -7.89
CA ASP A 154 -15.12 -5.16 -6.52
C ASP A 154 -14.01 -5.54 -5.54
N ARG A 155 -13.96 -4.89 -4.38
CA ARG A 155 -12.89 -5.05 -3.38
C ARG A 155 -11.52 -4.55 -3.79
N PHE A 156 -11.28 -4.29 -5.08
CA PHE A 156 -9.97 -3.88 -5.61
C PHE A 156 -9.92 -2.38 -5.91
N LEU A 157 -10.61 -1.94 -6.95
CA LEU A 157 -10.62 -0.53 -7.38
C LEU A 157 -12.04 0.02 -7.43
N LEU A 158 -12.24 1.22 -6.87
CA LEU A 158 -13.48 1.97 -6.96
C LEU A 158 -13.46 2.87 -8.19
N PRO A 159 -14.25 2.57 -9.26
CA PRO A 159 -14.20 3.37 -10.50
C PRO A 159 -14.51 4.86 -10.27
N ARG A 160 -15.42 5.18 -9.35
CA ARG A 160 -15.74 6.59 -9.02
C ARG A 160 -14.60 7.36 -8.34
N ALA A 161 -13.59 6.68 -7.83
CA ALA A 161 -12.47 7.30 -7.12
C ALA A 161 -11.20 7.43 -7.98
N TRP A 162 -11.28 7.22 -9.30
CA TRP A 162 -10.12 7.25 -10.19
C TRP A 162 -9.35 8.59 -10.17
N VAL A 163 -10.08 9.73 -10.09
CA VAL A 163 -9.45 11.06 -10.01
C VAL A 163 -8.66 11.25 -8.71
N PRO A 164 -9.24 11.07 -7.51
CA PRO A 164 -8.45 11.13 -6.29
C PRO A 164 -7.40 10.01 -6.19
N ALA A 165 -7.56 8.86 -6.87
CA ALA A 165 -6.56 7.80 -6.93
C ALA A 165 -5.29 8.25 -7.65
N ILE A 166 -5.42 8.88 -8.84
CA ILE A 166 -4.28 9.48 -9.56
C ILE A 166 -3.63 10.58 -8.71
N ASN A 167 -4.42 11.42 -8.07
CA ASN A 167 -3.85 12.47 -7.22
C ASN A 167 -3.09 11.89 -6.01
N MET A 168 -3.63 10.84 -5.37
CA MET A 168 -2.95 10.14 -4.27
C MET A 168 -1.63 9.50 -4.72
N LEU A 169 -1.60 8.94 -5.93
CA LEU A 169 -0.40 8.40 -6.55
C LEU A 169 0.66 9.50 -6.73
N LEU A 170 0.28 10.67 -7.27
CA LEU A 170 1.18 11.82 -7.45
C LEU A 170 1.72 12.34 -6.10
N ILE A 171 0.88 12.45 -5.07
CA ILE A 171 1.30 12.87 -3.73
C ILE A 171 2.30 11.88 -3.14
N ALA A 172 2.02 10.58 -3.24
CA ALA A 172 2.87 9.53 -2.69
C ALA A 172 4.17 9.33 -3.49
N PHE A 173 4.19 9.70 -4.77
CA PHE A 173 5.39 9.68 -5.60
C PHE A 173 6.50 10.55 -5.01
N VAL A 174 6.17 11.69 -4.41
CA VAL A 174 7.14 12.64 -3.86
C VAL A 174 8.02 12.01 -2.77
N PRO A 175 7.48 11.50 -1.64
CA PRO A 175 8.31 10.82 -0.66
C PRO A 175 8.95 9.55 -1.24
N GLY A 176 8.28 8.82 -2.16
CA GLY A 176 8.85 7.67 -2.84
C GLY A 176 10.14 8.02 -3.58
N ALA A 177 10.16 9.11 -4.34
CA ALA A 177 11.35 9.58 -5.06
C ALA A 177 12.47 10.03 -4.10
N LEU A 178 12.12 10.57 -2.93
CA LEU A 178 13.10 11.06 -1.95
C LEU A 178 13.68 9.94 -1.06
N LEU A 179 12.95 8.83 -0.85
CA LEU A 179 13.38 7.75 0.06
C LEU A 179 14.77 7.19 -0.21
N PRO A 180 15.22 6.95 -1.46
CA PRO A 180 16.58 6.47 -1.72
C PRO A 180 17.68 7.42 -1.23
N LEU A 181 17.41 8.73 -1.11
CA LEU A 181 18.38 9.71 -0.59
C LEU A 181 18.73 9.50 0.89
N MET A 182 17.90 8.77 1.64
CA MET A 182 18.21 8.41 3.03
C MET A 182 19.47 7.57 3.14
N PHE A 183 19.78 6.74 2.12
CA PHE A 183 21.01 5.94 2.12
C PHE A 183 22.27 6.79 2.01
N VAL A 184 22.16 7.99 1.47
CA VAL A 184 23.27 8.97 1.39
C VAL A 184 23.20 10.06 2.49
N GLY A 185 22.38 9.84 3.51
CA GLY A 185 22.33 10.71 4.70
C GLY A 185 21.36 11.89 4.62
N ASP A 186 20.48 11.91 3.64
CA ASP A 186 19.49 12.94 3.48
C ASP A 186 18.14 12.54 4.09
N TYR A 187 17.74 13.20 5.16
CA TYR A 187 16.57 12.85 5.95
C TYR A 187 15.31 13.65 5.63
N TRP A 188 15.33 14.55 4.64
CA TRP A 188 14.13 15.27 4.21
C TRP A 188 13.03 14.34 3.69
N SER A 189 13.41 13.16 3.21
CA SER A 189 12.48 12.10 2.83
C SER A 189 11.60 11.63 3.98
N LEU A 190 12.10 11.61 5.23
CA LEU A 190 11.30 11.28 6.41
C LEU A 190 10.22 12.33 6.66
N ALA A 191 10.55 13.60 6.51
CA ALA A 191 9.57 14.67 6.63
C ALA A 191 8.49 14.55 5.56
N ALA A 192 8.88 14.29 4.31
CA ALA A 192 7.94 14.06 3.21
C ALA A 192 7.05 12.82 3.45
N LEU A 193 7.61 11.74 3.99
CA LEU A 193 6.86 10.55 4.34
C LEU A 193 5.88 10.81 5.50
N ALA A 194 6.29 11.55 6.52
CA ALA A 194 5.41 11.97 7.61
C ALA A 194 4.25 12.82 7.10
N VAL A 195 4.52 13.78 6.22
CA VAL A 195 3.48 14.59 5.56
C VAL A 195 2.49 13.71 4.79
N LEU A 196 2.98 12.71 4.05
CA LEU A 196 2.12 11.73 3.36
C LEU A 196 1.19 11.02 4.35
N VAL A 197 1.71 10.56 5.49
CA VAL A 197 0.91 9.90 6.53
C VAL A 197 -0.27 10.77 6.96
N PHE A 198 -0.03 12.05 7.22
CA PHE A 198 -1.10 12.99 7.63
C PHE A 198 -2.08 13.31 6.49
N ILE A 199 -1.60 13.53 5.26
CA ILE A 199 -2.45 13.83 4.10
C ILE A 199 -3.36 12.65 3.75
N THR A 200 -2.92 11.43 3.96
CA THR A 200 -3.70 10.24 3.60
C THR A 200 -5.05 10.15 4.33
N VAL A 201 -5.15 10.67 5.55
CA VAL A 201 -6.39 10.64 6.34
C VAL A 201 -7.54 11.44 5.71
N PRO A 202 -7.36 12.73 5.36
CA PRO A 202 -8.41 13.47 4.64
C PRO A 202 -8.71 12.87 3.26
N PHE A 203 -7.70 12.37 2.55
CA PHE A 203 -7.94 11.66 1.29
C PHE A 203 -8.80 10.41 1.47
N MET A 204 -8.54 9.60 2.46
CA MET A 204 -9.37 8.42 2.76
C MET A 204 -10.84 8.79 2.99
N LYS A 205 -11.11 9.91 3.69
CA LYS A 205 -12.47 10.43 3.85
C LYS A 205 -13.11 10.80 2.51
N MET A 206 -12.32 11.36 1.58
CA MET A 206 -12.81 11.67 0.22
C MET A 206 -13.19 10.41 -0.53
N PHE A 207 -12.33 9.37 -0.51
CA PHE A 207 -12.62 8.08 -1.15
C PHE A 207 -13.90 7.44 -0.60
N VAL A 208 -14.06 7.42 0.73
CA VAL A 208 -15.25 6.87 1.38
C VAL A 208 -16.51 7.65 1.00
N LYS A 209 -16.45 8.99 0.89
CA LYS A 209 -17.59 9.81 0.47
C LYS A 209 -17.95 9.67 -1.01
N LEU A 210 -17.05 9.18 -1.85
CA LEU A 210 -17.32 8.86 -3.26
C LEU A 210 -17.90 7.45 -3.43
N SER A 211 -17.89 6.61 -2.39
CA SER A 211 -18.38 5.23 -2.42
C SER A 211 -19.81 5.11 -1.90
N HIS A 212 -20.55 4.14 -2.44
CA HIS A 212 -21.78 3.66 -1.82
C HIS A 212 -21.47 2.89 -0.53
N HIS A 213 -22.51 2.71 0.31
CA HIS A 213 -22.35 2.08 1.63
C HIS A 213 -21.64 0.70 1.57
N CYS A 214 -21.97 -0.12 0.57
CA CYS A 214 -21.37 -1.46 0.39
C CYS A 214 -19.93 -1.42 -0.17
N GLN A 215 -19.51 -0.29 -0.76
CA GLN A 215 -18.21 -0.14 -1.43
C GLN A 215 -17.16 0.58 -0.60
N ARG A 216 -17.42 0.85 0.69
CA ARG A 216 -16.45 1.56 1.56
C ARG A 216 -15.13 0.81 1.74
N GLY A 217 -15.16 -0.52 1.74
CA GLY A 217 -13.96 -1.35 1.73
C GLY A 217 -13.13 -1.14 0.47
N THR A 218 -13.77 -1.21 -0.69
CA THR A 218 -13.14 -0.97 -2.00
C THR A 218 -12.53 0.44 -2.08
N ALA A 219 -13.23 1.46 -1.53
CA ALA A 219 -12.72 2.82 -1.46
C ALA A 219 -11.40 2.91 -0.67
N ASN A 220 -11.33 2.25 0.48
CA ASN A 220 -10.12 2.21 1.30
C ASN A 220 -9.00 1.46 0.60
N THR A 221 -9.29 0.30 -0.01
CA THR A 221 -8.31 -0.47 -0.79
C THR A 221 -7.75 0.39 -1.93
N THR A 222 -8.62 1.07 -2.69
CA THR A 222 -8.18 1.96 -3.78
C THR A 222 -7.25 3.06 -3.28
N CYS A 223 -7.56 3.71 -2.16
CA CYS A 223 -6.70 4.73 -1.56
C CYS A 223 -5.34 4.17 -1.16
N HIS A 224 -5.30 3.00 -0.53
CA HIS A 224 -4.05 2.34 -0.11
C HIS A 224 -3.19 1.95 -1.32
N LEU A 225 -3.77 1.24 -2.29
CA LEU A 225 -3.03 0.77 -3.47
C LEU A 225 -2.51 1.93 -4.31
N SER A 226 -3.27 3.02 -4.43
CA SER A 226 -2.80 4.22 -5.13
C SER A 226 -1.62 4.88 -4.42
N MET A 227 -1.64 4.93 -3.09
CA MET A 227 -0.53 5.44 -2.29
C MET A 227 0.72 4.57 -2.45
N GLU A 228 0.60 3.26 -2.30
CA GLU A 228 1.71 2.33 -2.44
C GLU A 228 2.30 2.34 -3.86
N ALA A 229 1.45 2.38 -4.87
CA ALA A 229 1.89 2.52 -6.25
C ALA A 229 2.71 3.80 -6.46
N GLY A 230 2.24 4.92 -5.91
CA GLY A 230 2.96 6.20 -6.00
C GLY A 230 4.33 6.14 -5.34
N LEU A 231 4.41 5.61 -4.11
CA LEU A 231 5.68 5.41 -3.39
C LEU A 231 6.67 4.55 -4.20
N LEU A 232 6.22 3.41 -4.69
CA LEU A 232 7.08 2.46 -5.40
C LEU A 232 7.51 2.97 -6.78
N VAL A 233 6.62 3.63 -7.51
CA VAL A 233 6.97 4.28 -8.79
C VAL A 233 7.96 5.42 -8.55
N GLY A 234 7.77 6.23 -7.50
CA GLY A 234 8.73 7.27 -7.11
C GLY A 234 10.11 6.70 -6.83
N MET A 235 10.20 5.64 -6.02
CA MET A 235 11.46 4.93 -5.76
C MET A 235 12.07 4.35 -7.04
N ALA A 236 11.26 3.76 -7.91
CA ALA A 236 11.72 3.24 -9.20
C ALA A 236 12.36 4.32 -10.05
N VAL A 237 11.71 5.47 -10.19
CA VAL A 237 12.24 6.61 -10.97
C VAL A 237 13.54 7.12 -10.34
N ALA A 238 13.57 7.34 -9.03
CA ALA A 238 14.77 7.82 -8.34
C ALA A 238 15.99 6.88 -8.50
N CYS A 239 15.75 5.56 -8.56
CA CYS A 239 16.81 4.59 -8.80
C CYS A 239 17.44 4.65 -10.21
N HIS A 240 16.80 5.34 -11.17
CA HIS A 240 17.32 5.57 -12.51
C HIS A 240 18.00 6.94 -12.65
N LEU A 241 17.80 7.83 -11.69
CA LEU A 241 18.44 9.14 -11.65
C LEU A 241 19.79 9.04 -10.94
N MET A 242 20.84 9.61 -11.52
CA MET A 242 22.21 9.50 -11.00
C MET A 242 22.59 10.63 -10.04
N ASP A 243 21.84 11.75 -10.10
CA ASP A 243 22.16 12.95 -9.34
C ASP A 243 21.09 13.31 -8.33
N LYS A 244 21.51 13.68 -7.13
CA LYS A 244 20.64 14.15 -6.06
C LYS A 244 19.80 15.36 -6.47
N ALA A 245 20.38 16.29 -7.24
CA ALA A 245 19.67 17.48 -7.72
C ALA A 245 18.52 17.09 -8.68
N GLN A 246 18.73 16.11 -9.56
CA GLN A 246 17.70 15.60 -10.44
C GLN A 246 16.54 14.98 -9.65
N ILE A 247 16.84 14.22 -8.59
CA ILE A 247 15.81 13.61 -7.74
C ILE A 247 14.95 14.69 -7.07
N TYR A 248 15.58 15.74 -6.50
CA TYR A 248 14.84 16.87 -5.92
C TYR A 248 14.02 17.62 -6.97
N HIS A 249 14.56 17.82 -8.15
CA HIS A 249 13.84 18.49 -9.24
C HIS A 249 12.58 17.70 -9.64
N VAL A 250 12.72 16.39 -9.87
CA VAL A 250 11.59 15.50 -10.20
C VAL A 250 10.55 15.46 -9.07
N ALA A 251 11.00 15.36 -7.81
CA ALA A 251 10.11 15.39 -6.66
C ALA A 251 9.34 16.71 -6.55
N SER A 252 10.02 17.85 -6.79
CA SER A 252 9.40 19.18 -6.75
C SER A 252 8.37 19.36 -7.87
N VAL A 253 8.69 18.93 -9.09
CA VAL A 253 7.73 18.95 -10.21
C VAL A 253 6.53 18.08 -9.91
N ALA A 254 6.73 16.89 -9.38
CA ALA A 254 5.64 15.99 -8.99
C ALA A 254 4.76 16.60 -7.89
N ALA A 255 5.36 17.28 -6.90
CA ALA A 255 4.62 17.97 -5.84
C ALA A 255 3.75 19.11 -6.41
N MET A 256 4.30 19.93 -7.31
CA MET A 256 3.54 20.98 -7.98
C MET A 256 2.39 20.41 -8.80
N LEU A 257 2.65 19.35 -9.57
CA LEU A 257 1.60 18.65 -10.34
C LEU A 257 0.52 18.08 -9.43
N ALA A 258 0.88 17.50 -8.29
CA ALA A 258 -0.08 16.95 -7.34
C ALA A 258 -1.01 18.03 -6.76
N VAL A 259 -0.46 19.20 -6.40
CA VAL A 259 -1.26 20.35 -5.91
C VAL A 259 -2.16 20.90 -7.02
N PHE A 260 -1.62 21.09 -8.22
CA PHE A 260 -2.37 21.59 -9.37
C PHE A 260 -3.52 20.64 -9.73
N PHE A 261 -3.24 19.34 -9.80
CA PHE A 261 -4.24 18.30 -10.06
C PHE A 261 -5.30 18.26 -8.96
N PHE A 262 -4.91 18.47 -7.70
CA PHE A 262 -5.86 18.54 -6.58
C PHE A 262 -6.84 19.70 -6.75
N VAL A 263 -6.31 20.90 -6.97
CA VAL A 263 -7.13 22.12 -7.05
C VAL A 263 -8.04 22.13 -8.25
N LEU A 264 -7.53 21.76 -9.43
CA LEU A 264 -8.28 21.85 -10.69
C LEU A 264 -9.19 20.66 -10.97
N LEU A 265 -8.80 19.47 -10.55
CA LEU A 265 -9.52 18.25 -10.90
C LEU A 265 -10.11 17.53 -9.68
N THR A 266 -9.28 17.20 -8.69
CA THR A 266 -9.72 16.33 -7.59
C THR A 266 -10.79 16.98 -6.72
N TYR A 267 -10.60 18.20 -6.29
CA TYR A 267 -11.55 18.89 -5.42
C TYR A 267 -12.87 19.22 -6.10
N PRO A 268 -12.90 19.78 -7.33
CA PRO A 268 -14.16 19.97 -8.08
C PRO A 268 -14.89 18.66 -8.38
N TYR A 269 -14.15 17.63 -8.80
CA TYR A 269 -14.72 16.30 -9.04
C TYR A 269 -15.36 15.73 -7.79
N TYR A 270 -14.67 15.79 -6.64
CA TYR A 270 -15.18 15.35 -5.36
C TYR A 270 -16.48 16.09 -4.98
N LYS A 271 -16.48 17.42 -5.07
CA LYS A 271 -17.71 18.21 -4.77
C LYS A 271 -18.91 17.79 -5.62
N LYS A 272 -18.68 17.47 -6.90
CA LYS A 272 -19.74 17.09 -7.84
C LYS A 272 -20.25 15.65 -7.65
N LYS A 273 -19.37 14.73 -7.25
CA LYS A 273 -19.64 13.27 -7.26
C LYS A 273 -19.83 12.64 -5.88
N GLN A 274 -19.65 13.40 -4.79
CA GLN A 274 -19.85 12.85 -3.44
C GLN A 274 -21.28 12.29 -3.28
N VAL A 275 -21.36 11.10 -2.69
CA VAL A 275 -22.63 10.47 -2.34
C VAL A 275 -23.10 11.09 -1.02
N ARG A 276 -24.32 11.67 -1.02
CA ARG A 276 -24.94 12.26 0.16
C ARG A 276 -25.56 11.20 1.06
#